data_f17b6bc33a4d535ae1c3db00daab91ee
#
_entry.id   f17b6bc33a4d535ae1c3db00daab91ee
#
_cell.length_a   1.000
_cell.length_b   1.000
_cell.length_c   1.000
_cell.angle_alpha   90.00
_cell.angle_beta   90.00
_cell.angle_gamma   90.00
#
_symmetry.space_group_name_H-M   'P 1'
#
loop_
_entity.id
_entity.type
_entity.pdbx_description
1 polymer ?
#
loop_
_entity_poly.entity_id
_entity_poly.type
_entity_poly.pdbx_seq_one_letter_code
_entity_poly.pdbx_strand_id
1 'polypeptide(L)'
;EYIFFTIGDRGNRDINPQNISLDGGKIYRLNKDGSIPDSNPFYNTIDAKKAIWSYGHRNPQGIIRGLNEEEIWVHEHGPRGGDEINIIKNPIKGEDGLMDRNYGWPKATYGINYSGSEITKFQKMNDVIDPFYYWTPSIAPSGMAYVDSNIYPEWKNSILVGSLKFLYLERLEFDKNGVTKREKIFPGIGRVRDVNIGPDGYVYISVEAIGIFKILPK
;
A
#
# COMPACT_ATOMS: atom_id res chain seq x y z
N GLU A 1 2.86 16.60 12.24
CA GLU A 1 3.12 15.98 10.93
C GLU A 1 4.26 14.97 11.04
N TYR A 2 4.12 13.83 10.33
CA TYR A 2 5.05 12.70 10.38
C TYR A 2 5.59 12.38 8.99
N ILE A 3 6.71 11.67 8.94
CA ILE A 3 7.27 11.05 7.75
C ILE A 3 6.94 9.56 7.81
N PHE A 4 6.33 9.03 6.76
CA PHE A 4 6.12 7.59 6.59
C PHE A 4 6.97 7.07 5.44
N PHE A 5 7.54 5.89 5.61
CA PHE A 5 8.28 5.20 4.56
C PHE A 5 8.19 3.68 4.73
N THR A 6 8.52 2.96 3.69
CA THR A 6 8.35 1.51 3.63
C THR A 6 9.66 0.80 3.33
N ILE A 7 9.82 -0.40 3.88
CA ILE A 7 10.91 -1.32 3.53
C ILE A 7 10.28 -2.69 3.23
N GLY A 8 10.50 -3.20 2.02
CA GLY A 8 10.07 -4.54 1.64
C GLY A 8 10.79 -5.65 2.41
N ASP A 9 10.34 -6.88 2.29
CA ASP A 9 10.85 -8.06 3.02
C ASP A 9 12.29 -8.45 2.70
N ARG A 10 12.87 -7.82 1.66
CA ARG A 10 14.25 -8.04 1.21
C ARG A 10 14.55 -9.48 0.82
N GLY A 11 13.51 -10.20 0.34
CA GLY A 11 13.63 -11.60 -0.08
C GLY A 11 13.75 -12.61 1.06
N ASN A 12 13.76 -12.16 2.32
CA ASN A 12 13.79 -13.02 3.50
C ASN A 12 12.41 -13.07 4.16
N ARG A 13 11.43 -13.54 3.38
CA ARG A 13 9.99 -13.50 3.70
C ARG A 13 9.63 -14.27 4.97
N ASP A 14 10.32 -15.37 5.23
CA ASP A 14 9.96 -16.28 6.33
C ASP A 14 10.46 -15.76 7.70
N ILE A 15 11.32 -14.73 7.70
CA ILE A 15 11.91 -14.16 8.91
C ILE A 15 11.51 -12.69 9.06
N ASN A 16 11.86 -11.85 8.08
CA ASN A 16 11.83 -10.40 8.22
C ASN A 16 10.43 -9.84 8.51
N PRO A 17 9.37 -10.14 7.73
CA PRO A 17 8.09 -9.45 7.87
C PRO A 17 7.45 -9.62 9.24
N GLN A 18 7.57 -10.80 9.84
CA GLN A 18 6.95 -11.13 11.12
C GLN A 18 7.83 -10.84 12.34
N ASN A 19 9.10 -10.51 12.16
CA ASN A 19 10.01 -10.19 13.25
C ASN A 19 10.16 -8.68 13.43
N ILE A 20 9.58 -8.11 14.49
CA ILE A 20 9.61 -6.68 14.79
C ILE A 20 10.96 -6.15 15.27
N SER A 21 11.96 -7.01 15.51
CA SER A 21 13.35 -6.60 15.77
C SER A 21 14.15 -6.34 14.48
N LEU A 22 13.60 -6.71 13.31
CA LEU A 22 14.24 -6.58 11.99
C LEU A 22 13.54 -5.55 11.12
N ASP A 23 14.26 -4.99 10.16
CA ASP A 23 13.76 -3.88 9.34
C ASP A 23 12.89 -4.30 8.13
N GLY A 24 13.02 -5.50 7.60
CA GLY A 24 12.31 -5.93 6.38
C GLY A 24 10.81 -6.18 6.59
N GLY A 25 9.99 -5.81 5.58
CA GLY A 25 8.54 -6.01 5.59
C GLY A 25 7.80 -5.10 6.57
N LYS A 26 8.17 -3.81 6.60
CA LYS A 26 7.67 -2.82 7.57
C LYS A 26 7.25 -1.52 6.91
N ILE A 27 6.36 -0.83 7.59
CA ILE A 27 6.11 0.61 7.42
C ILE A 27 6.60 1.31 8.67
N TYR A 28 7.22 2.46 8.50
CA TYR A 28 7.84 3.25 9.55
C TYR A 28 7.18 4.61 9.67
N ARG A 29 7.19 5.17 10.90
CA ARG A 29 6.78 6.54 11.19
C ARG A 29 7.83 7.26 12.00
N LEU A 30 8.26 8.43 11.52
CA LEU A 30 9.18 9.34 12.19
C LEU A 30 8.56 10.74 12.32
N ASN A 31 9.07 11.52 13.25
CA ASN A 31 8.88 12.96 13.27
C ASN A 31 9.64 13.59 12.08
N LYS A 32 9.30 14.85 11.71
CA LYS A 32 9.97 15.58 10.63
C LYS A 32 11.48 15.77 10.85
N ASP A 33 11.92 15.82 12.10
CA ASP A 33 13.34 15.95 12.48
C ASP A 33 14.10 14.60 12.48
N GLY A 34 13.43 13.50 12.13
CA GLY A 34 13.98 12.15 12.11
C GLY A 34 13.93 11.43 13.47
N SER A 35 13.48 12.07 14.54
CA SER A 35 13.29 11.42 15.83
C SER A 35 12.10 10.44 15.80
N ILE A 36 12.09 9.48 16.73
CA ILE A 36 11.05 8.47 16.82
C ILE A 36 9.93 8.97 17.74
N PRO A 37 8.66 9.09 17.26
CA PRO A 37 7.53 9.43 18.10
C PRO A 37 7.32 8.41 19.22
N ASP A 38 7.10 8.86 20.46
CA ASP A 38 6.75 8.01 21.58
C ASP A 38 5.35 7.37 21.48
N SER A 39 4.53 7.95 20.62
CA SER A 39 3.20 7.43 20.23
C SER A 39 3.25 6.33 19.16
N ASN A 40 4.44 5.83 18.78
CA ASN A 40 4.54 4.67 17.90
C ASN A 40 4.12 3.39 18.63
N PRO A 41 3.42 2.46 17.95
CA PRO A 41 2.85 1.27 18.59
C PRO A 41 3.88 0.38 19.30
N PHE A 42 5.12 0.36 18.80
CA PHE A 42 6.19 -0.48 19.35
C PHE A 42 7.23 0.29 20.19
N TYR A 43 6.96 1.57 20.52
CA TYR A 43 7.94 2.42 21.22
C TYR A 43 8.41 1.85 22.55
N ASN A 44 7.52 1.24 23.31
CA ASN A 44 7.78 0.64 24.62
C ASN A 44 7.95 -0.89 24.57
N THR A 45 7.91 -1.50 23.36
CA THR A 45 8.07 -2.95 23.22
C THR A 45 9.54 -3.32 23.27
N ILE A 46 9.90 -4.26 24.15
CA ILE A 46 11.28 -4.77 24.31
C ILE A 46 11.69 -5.44 23.00
N ASP A 47 12.93 -5.20 22.55
CA ASP A 47 13.53 -5.74 21.34
C ASP A 47 12.86 -5.35 20.02
N ALA A 48 11.81 -4.53 20.03
CA ALA A 48 11.21 -4.03 18.81
C ALA A 48 11.95 -2.79 18.26
N LYS A 49 11.94 -2.65 16.94
CA LYS A 49 12.32 -1.39 16.28
C LYS A 49 11.25 -0.34 16.54
N LYS A 50 11.56 0.65 17.36
CA LYS A 50 10.61 1.66 17.88
C LYS A 50 9.95 2.52 16.79
N ALA A 51 10.58 2.64 15.63
CA ALA A 51 10.06 3.40 14.51
C ALA A 51 9.01 2.64 13.67
N ILE A 52 8.78 1.36 13.92
CA ILE A 52 7.79 0.54 13.21
C ILE A 52 6.38 1.10 13.48
N TRP A 53 5.63 1.30 12.39
CA TRP A 53 4.22 1.66 12.40
C TRP A 53 3.31 0.46 12.14
N SER A 54 3.70 -0.41 11.20
CA SER A 54 3.07 -1.70 10.91
C SER A 54 4.08 -2.71 10.36
N TYR A 55 3.72 -3.99 10.39
CA TYR A 55 4.59 -5.09 9.98
C TYR A 55 3.80 -6.19 9.24
N GLY A 56 4.50 -7.21 8.76
CA GLY A 56 3.86 -8.27 7.99
C GLY A 56 3.57 -7.86 6.54
N HIS A 57 4.41 -6.99 5.98
CA HIS A 57 4.33 -6.53 4.59
C HIS A 57 5.33 -7.28 3.70
N ARG A 58 4.96 -7.47 2.43
CA ARG A 58 5.86 -8.05 1.43
C ARG A 58 6.74 -7.00 0.76
N ASN A 59 6.15 -6.16 -0.06
CA ASN A 59 6.86 -5.15 -0.83
C ASN A 59 5.99 -3.92 -1.09
N PRO A 60 5.76 -3.09 -0.07
CA PRO A 60 4.98 -1.86 -0.21
C PRO A 60 5.67 -0.89 -1.18
N GLN A 61 4.89 -0.27 -2.07
CA GLN A 61 5.37 0.63 -3.11
C GLN A 61 4.74 2.01 -2.99
N GLY A 62 3.43 2.14 -3.19
CA GLY A 62 2.72 3.41 -3.08
C GLY A 62 2.16 3.63 -1.68
N ILE A 63 2.25 4.86 -1.21
CA ILE A 63 1.71 5.32 0.06
C ILE A 63 1.05 6.67 -0.15
N ILE A 64 -0.18 6.82 0.32
CA ILE A 64 -0.91 8.09 0.30
C ILE A 64 -1.52 8.37 1.67
N ARG A 65 -1.84 9.64 1.93
CA ARG A 65 -2.69 10.01 3.05
C ARG A 65 -4.05 9.34 2.88
N GLY A 66 -4.59 8.82 3.97
CA GLY A 66 -5.91 8.21 3.98
C GLY A 66 -7.04 9.22 3.82
N LEU A 67 -8.24 8.73 3.70
CA LEU A 67 -9.45 9.56 3.59
C LEU A 67 -9.76 10.28 4.90
N ASN A 68 -9.30 9.71 6.01
CA ASN A 68 -9.35 10.29 7.34
C ASN A 68 -7.94 10.70 7.77
N GLU A 69 -7.83 11.66 8.69
CA GLU A 69 -6.54 12.08 9.25
C GLU A 69 -5.83 10.97 10.05
N GLU A 70 -6.57 9.93 10.40
CA GLU A 70 -6.12 8.82 11.26
C GLU A 70 -5.64 7.61 10.48
N GLU A 71 -5.51 7.68 9.16
CA GLU A 71 -5.11 6.53 8.36
C GLU A 71 -4.17 6.91 7.21
N ILE A 72 -3.39 5.92 6.78
CA ILE A 72 -2.65 5.95 5.51
C ILE A 72 -3.06 4.75 4.67
N TRP A 73 -3.06 4.92 3.37
CA TRP A 73 -3.32 3.85 2.42
C TRP A 73 -2.04 3.46 1.71
N VAL A 74 -1.80 2.17 1.64
CA VAL A 74 -0.57 1.62 1.08
C VAL A 74 -0.95 0.49 0.14
N HIS A 75 -0.32 0.42 -1.03
CA HIS A 75 -0.39 -0.78 -1.84
C HIS A 75 0.96 -1.49 -1.87
N GLU A 76 0.91 -2.79 -2.06
CA GLU A 76 2.10 -3.61 -2.10
C GLU A 76 2.02 -4.71 -3.16
N HIS A 77 3.21 -5.17 -3.61
CA HIS A 77 3.31 -6.28 -4.52
C HIS A 77 3.17 -7.61 -3.81
N GLY A 78 2.23 -8.43 -4.26
CA GLY A 78 2.25 -9.86 -4.04
C GLY A 78 3.31 -10.56 -4.91
N PRO A 79 3.48 -11.88 -4.79
CA PRO A 79 4.37 -12.62 -5.68
C PRO A 79 3.69 -12.90 -7.04
N ARG A 80 2.93 -13.97 -7.17
CA ARG A 80 2.11 -14.29 -8.33
C ARG A 80 0.63 -14.22 -7.93
N GLY A 81 -0.03 -13.08 -8.16
CA GLY A 81 -1.28 -12.69 -7.55
C GLY A 81 -1.06 -12.12 -6.15
N GLY A 82 -2.10 -11.57 -5.53
CA GLY A 82 -2.08 -11.04 -4.17
C GLY A 82 -1.29 -9.74 -4.03
N ASP A 83 -1.25 -8.88 -5.05
CA ASP A 83 -0.98 -7.47 -4.82
C ASP A 83 -2.13 -6.91 -4.00
N GLU A 84 -1.88 -5.97 -3.08
CA GLU A 84 -2.87 -5.54 -2.10
C GLU A 84 -2.95 -4.02 -1.97
N ILE A 85 -4.12 -3.53 -1.53
CA ILE A 85 -4.27 -2.22 -0.89
C ILE A 85 -4.57 -2.46 0.57
N ASN A 86 -3.78 -1.86 1.44
CA ASN A 86 -3.91 -1.93 2.88
C ASN A 86 -4.25 -0.56 3.46
N ILE A 87 -5.25 -0.49 4.33
CA ILE A 87 -5.59 0.70 5.11
C ILE A 87 -4.97 0.54 6.49
N ILE A 88 -4.03 1.44 6.80
CA ILE A 88 -3.30 1.40 8.07
C ILE A 88 -3.80 2.54 8.94
N LYS A 89 -4.56 2.19 9.96
CA LYS A 89 -5.18 3.14 10.89
C LYS A 89 -4.21 3.57 11.99
N ASN A 90 -4.44 4.72 12.57
CA ASN A 90 -3.77 5.09 13.82
C ASN A 90 -4.15 4.13 14.94
N PRO A 91 -3.22 3.79 15.88
CA PRO A 91 -3.57 3.00 17.04
C PRO A 91 -4.59 3.75 17.88
N ILE A 92 -5.64 3.04 18.33
CA ILE A 92 -6.58 3.57 19.29
C ILE A 92 -5.86 3.62 20.66
N LYS A 93 -5.88 4.77 21.35
CA LYS A 93 -5.29 4.90 22.67
C LYS A 93 -5.93 3.90 23.65
N GLY A 94 -5.10 3.03 24.25
CA GLY A 94 -5.53 2.10 25.30
C GLY A 94 -5.79 0.67 24.83
N GLU A 95 -5.65 0.36 23.55
CA GLU A 95 -5.61 -1.02 23.09
C GLU A 95 -4.14 -1.47 22.99
N ASP A 96 -3.79 -2.55 23.68
CA ASP A 96 -2.48 -3.23 23.55
C ASP A 96 -2.34 -3.93 22.20
N GLY A 97 -2.72 -3.22 21.13
CA GLY A 97 -2.99 -3.70 19.80
C GLY A 97 -1.77 -4.05 18.97
N LEU A 98 -0.90 -4.94 19.45
CA LEU A 98 0.11 -5.58 18.59
C LEU A 98 -0.54 -6.36 17.45
N MET A 99 -1.75 -6.88 17.63
CA MET A 99 -2.50 -7.61 16.61
C MET A 99 -2.99 -6.69 15.49
N ASP A 100 -3.33 -5.45 15.79
CA ASP A 100 -3.82 -4.46 14.82
C ASP A 100 -2.72 -3.86 13.92
N ARG A 101 -1.54 -4.46 13.87
CA ARG A 101 -0.39 -3.96 13.10
C ARG A 101 0.21 -5.00 12.16
N ASN A 102 -0.27 -6.26 12.21
CA ASN A 102 0.20 -7.34 11.38
C ASN A 102 -0.64 -7.47 10.11
N TYR A 103 -0.03 -7.23 8.95
CA TYR A 103 -0.68 -7.34 7.63
C TYR A 103 -0.45 -8.72 6.96
N GLY A 104 0.02 -9.70 7.73
CA GLY A 104 -0.08 -11.12 7.45
C GLY A 104 1.04 -11.75 6.65
N TRP A 105 1.76 -11.03 5.80
CA TRP A 105 2.80 -11.65 4.97
C TRP A 105 3.91 -12.30 5.82
N PRO A 106 4.35 -13.54 5.52
CA PRO A 106 3.83 -14.49 4.52
C PRO A 106 2.81 -15.51 5.08
N LYS A 107 2.33 -15.34 6.31
CA LYS A 107 1.41 -16.27 7.01
C LYS A 107 0.05 -16.35 6.31
N ALA A 108 -0.44 -15.22 5.80
CA ALA A 108 -1.65 -15.12 5.00
C ALA A 108 -1.35 -14.35 3.70
N THR A 109 -1.89 -14.82 2.56
CA THR A 109 -1.75 -14.14 1.26
C THR A 109 -2.72 -14.69 0.23
N TYR A 110 -3.13 -13.85 -0.72
CA TYR A 110 -3.91 -14.23 -1.90
C TYR A 110 -3.02 -14.63 -3.10
N GLY A 111 -1.70 -14.60 -2.92
CA GLY A 111 -0.72 -14.96 -3.94
C GLY A 111 -0.12 -16.35 -3.75
N ILE A 112 0.55 -16.82 -4.79
CA ILE A 112 1.30 -18.07 -4.80
C ILE A 112 2.75 -17.83 -5.19
N ASN A 113 3.62 -18.79 -4.99
CA ASN A 113 5.01 -18.70 -5.47
C ASN A 113 5.08 -18.53 -6.98
N TYR A 114 6.15 -17.94 -7.49
CA TYR A 114 6.41 -17.85 -8.94
C TYR A 114 6.48 -19.22 -9.61
N SER A 115 6.90 -20.26 -8.88
CA SER A 115 6.86 -21.67 -9.32
C SER A 115 5.45 -22.24 -9.50
N GLY A 116 4.43 -21.58 -8.91
CA GLY A 116 3.04 -22.06 -8.88
C GLY A 116 2.66 -22.83 -7.61
N SER A 117 3.61 -23.12 -6.73
CA SER A 117 3.32 -23.74 -5.43
C SER A 117 2.68 -22.76 -4.44
N GLU A 118 1.91 -23.25 -3.51
CA GLU A 118 1.37 -22.45 -2.41
C GLU A 118 2.48 -21.88 -1.51
N ILE A 119 2.24 -20.68 -0.96
CA ILE A 119 3.06 -20.08 0.09
C ILE A 119 2.52 -20.50 1.44
N THR A 120 1.23 -20.39 1.59
CA THR A 120 0.46 -20.75 2.79
C THR A 120 -0.92 -21.22 2.37
N LYS A 121 -1.58 -21.98 3.24
CA LYS A 121 -2.98 -22.40 3.06
C LYS A 121 -3.98 -21.30 3.45
N PHE A 122 -3.50 -20.21 4.06
CA PHE A 122 -4.35 -19.17 4.63
C PHE A 122 -4.37 -17.93 3.71
N GLN A 123 -5.57 -17.52 3.36
CA GLN A 123 -5.80 -16.19 2.78
C GLN A 123 -6.14 -15.15 3.85
N LYS A 124 -6.74 -15.61 4.96
CA LYS A 124 -7.14 -14.82 6.12
C LYS A 124 -6.80 -15.54 7.41
N MET A 125 -6.52 -14.79 8.45
CA MET A 125 -6.26 -15.29 9.81
C MET A 125 -6.82 -14.32 10.84
N ASN A 126 -7.16 -14.79 12.04
CA ASN A 126 -7.76 -13.94 13.08
C ASN A 126 -6.78 -12.95 13.72
N ASP A 127 -5.47 -13.21 13.58
CA ASP A 127 -4.38 -12.43 14.17
C ASP A 127 -3.67 -11.52 13.15
N VAL A 128 -4.27 -11.32 11.98
CA VAL A 128 -3.77 -10.43 10.94
C VAL A 128 -4.88 -9.57 10.35
N ILE A 129 -4.50 -8.42 9.80
CA ILE A 129 -5.42 -7.50 9.13
C ILE A 129 -5.56 -7.92 7.68
N ASP A 130 -6.81 -8.13 7.26
CA ASP A 130 -7.12 -8.38 5.85
C ASP A 130 -6.88 -7.12 5.02
N PRO A 131 -6.41 -7.28 3.76
CA PRO A 131 -6.30 -6.16 2.84
C PRO A 131 -7.69 -5.59 2.50
N PHE A 132 -7.75 -4.29 2.30
CA PHE A 132 -8.95 -3.61 1.80
C PHE A 132 -9.32 -4.10 0.39
N TYR A 133 -8.31 -4.38 -0.42
CA TYR A 133 -8.47 -4.92 -1.77
C TYR A 133 -7.24 -5.73 -2.19
N TYR A 134 -7.42 -6.71 -3.07
CA TYR A 134 -6.31 -7.47 -3.68
C TYR A 134 -6.54 -7.75 -5.16
N TRP A 135 -5.43 -7.89 -5.90
CA TRP A 135 -5.44 -8.24 -7.32
C TRP A 135 -4.98 -9.68 -7.56
N THR A 136 -5.79 -10.42 -8.32
CA THR A 136 -5.39 -11.69 -8.91
C THR A 136 -5.92 -11.72 -10.35
N PRO A 137 -5.01 -11.72 -11.35
CA PRO A 137 -3.55 -11.74 -11.26
C PRO A 137 -2.94 -10.41 -10.77
N SER A 138 -1.69 -10.45 -10.29
CA SER A 138 -0.90 -9.26 -9.95
C SER A 138 -0.84 -8.27 -11.11
N ILE A 139 -1.05 -7.00 -10.84
CA ILE A 139 -0.88 -5.88 -11.77
C ILE A 139 0.48 -5.21 -11.66
N ALA A 140 1.24 -5.55 -10.61
CA ALA A 140 2.43 -4.86 -10.14
C ALA A 140 2.15 -3.36 -9.94
N PRO A 141 1.38 -2.98 -8.89
CA PRO A 141 1.01 -1.60 -8.62
C PRO A 141 2.25 -0.76 -8.31
N SER A 142 2.25 0.50 -8.74
CA SER A 142 3.41 1.39 -8.61
C SER A 142 3.06 2.69 -7.88
N GLY A 143 2.70 3.77 -8.58
CA GLY A 143 2.17 4.97 -7.95
C GLY A 143 0.69 4.84 -7.61
N MET A 144 0.24 5.62 -6.61
CA MET A 144 -1.16 5.68 -6.20
C MET A 144 -1.54 7.11 -5.84
N ALA A 145 -2.73 7.55 -6.24
CA ALA A 145 -3.28 8.84 -5.86
C ALA A 145 -4.78 8.75 -5.61
N TYR A 146 -5.27 9.52 -4.63
CA TYR A 146 -6.70 9.71 -4.41
C TYR A 146 -7.16 10.97 -5.13
N VAL A 147 -8.22 10.87 -5.92
CA VAL A 147 -8.76 11.98 -6.70
C VAL A 147 -9.85 12.69 -5.90
N ASP A 148 -9.51 13.84 -5.32
CA ASP A 148 -10.44 14.75 -4.63
C ASP A 148 -10.77 16.00 -5.45
N SER A 149 -10.04 16.22 -6.55
CA SER A 149 -10.14 17.39 -7.41
C SER A 149 -11.48 17.45 -8.16
N ASN A 150 -12.07 18.64 -8.22
CA ASN A 150 -13.27 18.92 -9.02
C ASN A 150 -12.98 19.02 -10.54
N ILE A 151 -11.70 18.97 -10.94
CA ILE A 151 -11.29 18.97 -12.36
C ILE A 151 -11.77 17.68 -13.04
N TYR A 152 -11.89 16.58 -12.27
CA TYR A 152 -12.35 15.29 -12.78
C TYR A 152 -13.63 14.85 -12.05
N PRO A 153 -14.79 15.43 -12.34
CA PRO A 153 -16.02 15.13 -11.61
C PRO A 153 -16.41 13.65 -11.68
N GLU A 154 -16.13 12.96 -12.81
CA GLU A 154 -16.40 11.53 -12.99
C GLU A 154 -15.39 10.62 -12.25
N TRP A 155 -14.23 11.15 -11.86
CA TRP A 155 -13.19 10.40 -11.13
C TRP A 155 -13.13 10.75 -9.66
N LYS A 156 -13.90 11.75 -9.24
CA LYS A 156 -13.90 12.18 -7.85
C LYS A 156 -14.23 11.04 -6.90
N ASN A 157 -13.52 11.00 -5.78
CA ASN A 157 -13.61 9.94 -4.77
C ASN A 157 -13.19 8.55 -5.27
N SER A 158 -12.29 8.48 -6.24
CA SER A 158 -11.66 7.23 -6.68
C SER A 158 -10.16 7.22 -6.43
N ILE A 159 -9.57 6.04 -6.47
CA ILE A 159 -8.12 5.85 -6.41
C ILE A 159 -7.61 5.53 -7.80
N LEU A 160 -6.50 6.18 -8.17
CA LEU A 160 -5.74 5.84 -9.37
C LEU A 160 -4.51 5.04 -8.97
N VAL A 161 -4.24 3.95 -9.68
CA VAL A 161 -3.08 3.06 -9.45
C VAL A 161 -2.39 2.77 -10.76
N GLY A 162 -1.07 2.97 -10.82
CA GLY A 162 -0.26 2.62 -11.97
C GLY A 162 -0.01 1.11 -12.05
N SER A 163 -0.10 0.51 -13.24
CA SER A 163 0.25 -0.89 -13.49
C SER A 163 1.55 -1.00 -14.28
N LEU A 164 2.57 -1.64 -13.67
CA LEU A 164 3.83 -1.95 -14.35
C LEU A 164 3.70 -3.15 -15.29
N LYS A 165 2.86 -4.12 -14.92
CA LYS A 165 2.73 -5.38 -15.66
C LYS A 165 1.85 -5.26 -16.89
N PHE A 166 0.74 -4.57 -16.78
CA PHE A 166 -0.27 -4.50 -17.84
C PHE A 166 -0.32 -3.16 -18.58
N LEU A 167 0.61 -2.24 -18.25
CA LEU A 167 0.86 -1.01 -19.01
C LEU A 167 -0.36 -0.10 -19.12
N TYR A 168 -1.04 0.14 -17.99
CA TYR A 168 -2.21 1.03 -17.90
C TYR A 168 -2.23 1.79 -16.58
N LEU A 169 -3.06 2.82 -16.51
CA LEU A 169 -3.54 3.40 -15.28
C LEU A 169 -4.86 2.74 -14.91
N GLU A 170 -5.04 2.31 -13.66
CA GLU A 170 -6.31 1.76 -13.17
C GLU A 170 -7.00 2.73 -12.25
N ARG A 171 -8.30 2.95 -12.47
CA ARG A 171 -9.18 3.68 -11.58
C ARG A 171 -10.03 2.69 -10.77
N LEU A 172 -10.05 2.89 -9.47
CA LEU A 172 -10.83 2.10 -8.52
C LEU A 172 -11.90 2.98 -7.88
N GLU A 173 -13.17 2.65 -8.10
CA GLU A 173 -14.28 3.15 -7.30
C GLU A 173 -14.47 2.23 -6.11
N PHE A 174 -14.80 2.77 -4.96
CA PHE A 174 -14.91 2.00 -3.73
C PHE A 174 -15.92 2.62 -2.76
N ASP A 175 -16.35 1.82 -1.80
CA ASP A 175 -17.14 2.22 -0.64
C ASP A 175 -16.53 1.65 0.65
N LYS A 176 -17.23 1.75 1.77
CA LYS A 176 -16.79 1.23 3.07
C LYS A 176 -16.56 -0.29 3.10
N ASN A 177 -17.09 -1.03 2.12
CA ASN A 177 -17.01 -2.49 2.06
C ASN A 177 -15.91 -2.99 1.11
N GLY A 178 -15.31 -2.10 0.31
CA GLY A 178 -14.24 -2.44 -0.62
C GLY A 178 -14.37 -1.77 -1.99
N VAL A 179 -13.60 -2.26 -2.96
CA VAL A 179 -13.62 -1.79 -4.35
C VAL A 179 -14.87 -2.31 -5.05
N THR A 180 -15.67 -1.38 -5.57
CA THR A 180 -16.96 -1.66 -6.25
C THR A 180 -16.84 -1.71 -7.76
N LYS A 181 -15.86 -0.98 -8.33
CA LYS A 181 -15.64 -0.94 -9.78
C LYS A 181 -14.17 -0.71 -10.10
N ARG A 182 -13.72 -1.31 -11.19
CA ARG A 182 -12.39 -1.15 -11.75
C ARG A 182 -12.50 -0.67 -13.21
N GLU A 183 -11.66 0.29 -13.55
CA GLU A 183 -11.59 0.82 -14.91
C GLU A 183 -10.15 0.96 -15.36
N LYS A 184 -9.81 0.40 -16.52
CA LYS A 184 -8.51 0.54 -17.15
C LYS A 184 -8.49 1.80 -18.00
N ILE A 185 -7.58 2.71 -17.69
CA ILE A 185 -7.40 3.98 -18.38
C ILE A 185 -6.07 3.90 -19.15
N PHE A 186 -6.06 4.40 -20.39
CA PHE A 186 -4.88 4.42 -21.25
C PHE A 186 -4.19 3.06 -21.42
N PRO A 187 -4.90 1.99 -21.83
CA PRO A 187 -4.29 0.68 -22.04
C PRO A 187 -3.14 0.78 -23.08
N GLY A 188 -2.00 0.20 -22.76
CA GLY A 188 -0.82 0.22 -23.62
C GLY A 188 0.04 1.48 -23.53
N ILE A 189 -0.23 2.40 -22.59
CA ILE A 189 0.55 3.66 -22.43
C ILE A 189 2.01 3.39 -22.05
N GLY A 190 2.32 2.24 -21.47
CA GLY A 190 3.63 1.88 -20.94
C GLY A 190 3.59 1.57 -19.45
N ARG A 191 4.75 1.32 -18.86
CA ARG A 191 4.87 1.03 -17.42
C ARG A 191 4.67 2.32 -16.64
N VAL A 192 3.48 2.50 -16.07
CA VAL A 192 3.19 3.66 -15.20
C VAL A 192 3.98 3.47 -13.90
N ARG A 193 4.90 4.39 -13.61
CA ARG A 193 5.81 4.33 -12.45
C ARG A 193 5.28 5.09 -11.26
N ASP A 194 4.62 6.20 -11.51
CA ASP A 194 4.10 7.05 -10.46
C ASP A 194 2.80 7.74 -10.88
N VAL A 195 1.97 8.05 -9.90
CA VAL A 195 0.69 8.75 -10.06
C VAL A 195 0.58 9.77 -8.93
N ASN A 196 0.40 11.03 -9.27
CA ASN A 196 0.28 12.13 -8.31
C ASN A 196 -0.78 13.15 -8.72
N ILE A 197 -1.34 13.84 -7.73
CA ILE A 197 -2.14 15.05 -7.96
C ILE A 197 -1.22 16.25 -7.77
N GLY A 198 -1.09 17.06 -8.80
CA GLY A 198 -0.31 18.30 -8.73
C GLY A 198 -1.00 19.38 -7.89
N PRO A 199 -0.27 20.43 -7.49
CA PRO A 199 -0.84 21.55 -6.74
C PRO A 199 -1.92 22.32 -7.53
N ASP A 200 -1.96 22.14 -8.83
CA ASP A 200 -2.98 22.66 -9.76
C ASP A 200 -4.21 21.74 -9.85
N GLY A 201 -4.26 20.67 -9.08
CA GLY A 201 -5.36 19.71 -9.01
C GLY A 201 -5.40 18.69 -10.18
N TYR A 202 -4.45 18.77 -11.12
CA TYR A 202 -4.38 17.80 -12.22
C TYR A 202 -3.65 16.52 -11.83
N VAL A 203 -4.06 15.42 -12.45
CA VAL A 203 -3.36 14.13 -12.34
C VAL A 203 -2.11 14.15 -13.23
N TYR A 204 -0.99 13.77 -12.65
CA TYR A 204 0.28 13.54 -13.33
C TYR A 204 0.66 12.08 -13.20
N ILE A 205 1.10 11.48 -14.31
CA ILE A 205 1.65 10.12 -14.33
C ILE A 205 3.05 10.13 -14.92
N SER A 206 3.94 9.36 -14.35
CA SER A 206 5.24 9.06 -14.97
C SER A 206 5.20 7.69 -15.63
N VAL A 207 5.67 7.62 -16.88
CA VAL A 207 5.72 6.39 -17.67
C VAL A 207 7.17 6.10 -18.02
N GLU A 208 7.61 4.88 -17.68
CA GLU A 208 9.00 4.44 -17.85
C GLU A 208 9.52 4.64 -19.27
N ALA A 209 10.67 5.27 -19.41
CA ALA A 209 11.35 5.56 -20.68
C ALA A 209 10.55 6.43 -21.67
N ILE A 210 9.39 7.00 -21.27
CA ILE A 210 8.57 7.85 -22.14
C ILE A 210 8.51 9.28 -21.60
N GLY A 211 8.15 9.48 -20.32
CA GLY A 211 8.12 10.80 -19.71
C GLY A 211 7.01 10.98 -18.66
N ILE A 212 6.72 12.26 -18.36
CA ILE A 212 5.66 12.67 -17.44
C ILE A 212 4.50 13.24 -18.26
N PHE A 213 3.30 12.79 -17.96
CA PHE A 213 2.08 13.23 -18.62
C PHE A 213 1.17 13.92 -17.62
N LYS A 214 0.62 15.05 -18.02
CA LYS A 214 -0.51 15.71 -17.37
C LYS A 214 -1.79 15.21 -18.03
N ILE A 215 -2.70 14.67 -17.25
CA ILE A 215 -3.99 14.19 -17.76
C ILE A 215 -4.96 15.36 -17.82
N LEU A 216 -5.52 15.63 -19.00
CA LEU A 216 -6.53 16.64 -19.17
C LEU A 216 -7.93 16.00 -19.12
N PRO A 217 -8.91 16.63 -18.45
CA PRO A 217 -10.31 16.17 -18.53
C PRO A 217 -10.82 16.33 -19.96
N LYS A 218 -11.82 15.52 -20.31
CA LYS A 218 -12.53 15.66 -21.59
C LYS A 218 -13.46 16.87 -21.56
#